data_a75e6bf3ef758571d1dc5e3526b83cc0
#
_entry.id   a75e6bf3ef758571d1dc5e3526b83cc0
#
_cell.length_a   1.000
_cell.length_b   1.000
_cell.length_c   1.000
_cell.angle_alpha   90.00
_cell.angle_beta   90.00
_cell.angle_gamma   90.00
#
_symmetry.space_group_name_H-M   'P 1'
#
loop_
_entity.id
_entity.type
_entity.pdbx_description
1 polymer ?
#
loop_
_entity_poly.entity_id
_entity_poly.type
_entity_poly.pdbx_seq_one_letter_code
_entity_poly.pdbx_strand_id
1 'polypeptide(L)'
;MKISFYLVEKSSQTQTDVVCRLCQQIYNKHPIWIYCRDEAQAQHLDDQLWTFLATSFVPHLLIENTKNITDAQHAWSNTPILISCDPPPRDREVCINLTGQALDLTEIQHGTLHLIEIVGHNEEEKILSRQVFKAYRASDIEPTVHKI
;
A
#
# COMPACT_ATOMS: atom_id res chain seq x y z
N MET A 1 -7.32 10.97 9.37
CA MET A 1 -6.46 10.13 8.49
C MET A 1 -5.14 10.86 8.22
N LYS A 2 -4.04 10.13 8.30
CA LYS A 2 -2.72 10.64 7.96
C LYS A 2 -2.35 10.15 6.55
N ILE A 3 -1.78 11.02 5.72
CA ILE A 3 -1.29 10.65 4.40
C ILE A 3 0.20 10.94 4.33
N SER A 4 1.01 9.94 3.95
CA SER A 4 2.45 10.08 3.83
C SER A 4 2.91 9.70 2.44
N PHE A 5 3.78 10.53 1.84
CA PHE A 5 4.46 10.25 0.58
C PHE A 5 5.92 9.91 0.87
N TYR A 6 6.36 8.77 0.40
CA TYR A 6 7.75 8.34 0.52
C TYR A 6 8.44 8.50 -0.83
N LEU A 7 9.41 9.41 -0.90
CA LEU A 7 10.19 9.66 -2.11
C LEU A 7 11.42 8.77 -2.16
N VAL A 8 11.50 7.95 -3.21
CA VAL A 8 12.66 7.09 -3.45
C VAL A 8 13.71 7.90 -4.18
N GLU A 9 14.74 8.37 -3.48
CA GLU A 9 15.80 9.20 -4.07
C GLU A 9 16.92 8.37 -4.69
N LYS A 10 17.17 7.16 -4.19
CA LYS A 10 18.25 6.31 -4.69
C LYS A 10 17.79 5.50 -5.90
N SER A 11 18.53 5.61 -7.00
CA SER A 11 18.23 4.87 -8.23
C SER A 11 18.38 3.35 -8.07
N SER A 12 19.07 2.89 -7.03
CA SER A 12 19.22 1.48 -6.71
C SER A 12 18.02 0.87 -5.99
N GLN A 13 17.08 1.70 -5.54
CA GLN A 13 15.87 1.25 -4.86
C GLN A 13 14.66 1.39 -5.77
N THR A 14 13.82 0.36 -5.80
CA THR A 14 12.57 0.39 -6.52
C THR A 14 11.42 0.70 -5.56
N GLN A 15 10.25 1.05 -6.13
CA GLN A 15 9.02 1.19 -5.36
C GLN A 15 8.74 -0.08 -4.54
N THR A 16 8.93 -1.25 -5.15
CA THR A 16 8.71 -2.55 -4.50
C THR A 16 9.63 -2.75 -3.29
N ASP A 17 10.91 -2.37 -3.39
CA ASP A 17 11.85 -2.47 -2.27
C ASP A 17 11.39 -1.65 -1.07
N VAL A 18 10.88 -0.45 -1.32
CA VAL A 18 10.38 0.44 -0.26
C VAL A 18 9.12 -0.15 0.39
N VAL A 19 8.21 -0.69 -0.42
CA VAL A 19 7.00 -1.36 0.10
C VAL A 19 7.39 -2.50 1.03
N CYS A 20 8.33 -3.35 0.61
CA CYS A 20 8.79 -4.49 1.43
C CYS A 20 9.37 -4.03 2.76
N ARG A 21 10.17 -2.95 2.76
CA ARG A 21 10.73 -2.39 4.00
C ARG A 21 9.67 -1.85 4.93
N LEU A 22 8.71 -1.11 4.39
CA LEU A 22 7.62 -0.54 5.17
C LEU A 22 6.78 -1.65 5.79
N CYS A 23 6.49 -2.70 5.03
CA CYS A 23 5.77 -3.85 5.55
C CYS A 23 6.51 -4.50 6.72
N GLN A 24 7.82 -4.68 6.59
CA GLN A 24 8.64 -5.26 7.65
C GLN A 24 8.63 -4.42 8.93
N GLN A 25 8.55 -3.08 8.79
CA GLN A 25 8.55 -2.17 9.93
C GLN A 25 7.18 -2.06 10.61
N ILE A 26 6.10 -2.22 9.85
CA ILE A 26 4.74 -1.88 10.31
C ILE A 26 3.91 -3.09 10.71
N TYR A 27 4.14 -4.26 10.12
CA TYR A 27 3.24 -5.41 10.22
C TYR A 27 2.92 -5.86 11.65
N ASN A 28 3.85 -5.66 12.58
CA ASN A 28 3.67 -6.02 13.99
C ASN A 28 2.72 -5.09 14.74
N LYS A 29 2.53 -3.89 14.23
CA LYS A 29 1.79 -2.83 14.95
C LYS A 29 0.43 -2.56 14.35
N HIS A 30 0.31 -2.66 13.03
CA HIS A 30 -0.90 -2.28 12.30
C HIS A 30 -1.15 -3.23 11.15
N PRO A 31 -2.40 -3.67 10.92
CA PRO A 31 -2.75 -4.46 9.74
C PRO A 31 -2.62 -3.60 8.47
N ILE A 32 -1.99 -4.17 7.45
CA ILE A 32 -1.64 -3.48 6.21
C ILE A 32 -2.46 -4.03 5.05
N TRP A 33 -2.97 -3.12 4.22
CA TRP A 33 -3.59 -3.44 2.94
C TRP A 33 -2.77 -2.81 1.83
N ILE A 34 -2.30 -3.62 0.88
CA ILE A 34 -1.57 -3.11 -0.28
C ILE A 34 -2.52 -3.14 -1.47
N TYR A 35 -2.88 -1.95 -1.95
CA TYR A 35 -3.82 -1.77 -3.05
C TYR A 35 -3.03 -1.67 -4.36
N CYS A 36 -3.12 -2.71 -5.19
CA CYS A 36 -2.40 -2.81 -6.45
C CYS A 36 -3.26 -2.41 -7.64
N ARG A 37 -2.60 -1.95 -8.69
CA ARG A 37 -3.23 -1.52 -9.93
C ARG A 37 -3.83 -2.69 -10.71
N ASP A 38 -3.11 -3.81 -10.77
CA ASP A 38 -3.49 -5.01 -11.50
C ASP A 38 -2.90 -6.27 -10.86
N GLU A 39 -3.32 -7.43 -11.35
CA GLU A 39 -2.88 -8.71 -10.82
C GLU A 39 -1.38 -8.97 -11.05
N ALA A 40 -0.83 -8.48 -12.16
CA ALA A 40 0.60 -8.64 -12.44
C ALA A 40 1.46 -7.92 -11.41
N GLN A 41 1.08 -6.70 -11.03
CA GLN A 41 1.75 -5.95 -9.98
C GLN A 41 1.62 -6.64 -8.63
N ALA A 42 0.41 -7.12 -8.32
CA ALA A 42 0.14 -7.82 -7.06
C ALA A 42 0.96 -9.11 -6.95
N GLN A 43 1.03 -9.90 -8.01
CA GLN A 43 1.81 -11.13 -8.03
C GLN A 43 3.31 -10.85 -7.91
N HIS A 44 3.81 -9.84 -8.60
CA HIS A 44 5.21 -9.43 -8.51
C HIS A 44 5.57 -9.03 -7.07
N LEU A 45 4.70 -8.27 -6.43
CA LEU A 45 4.91 -7.85 -5.04
C LEU A 45 4.91 -9.05 -4.08
N ASP A 46 3.99 -9.98 -4.26
CA ASP A 46 3.92 -11.20 -3.45
C ASP A 46 5.23 -12.00 -3.57
N ASP A 47 5.72 -12.18 -4.78
CA ASP A 47 6.98 -12.87 -5.03
C ASP A 47 8.17 -12.14 -4.39
N GLN A 48 8.21 -10.82 -4.49
CA GLN A 48 9.27 -10.00 -3.90
C GLN A 48 9.26 -10.04 -2.37
N LEU A 49 8.08 -10.06 -1.76
CA LEU A 49 7.97 -10.20 -0.31
C LEU A 49 8.53 -11.53 0.20
N TRP A 50 8.26 -12.62 -0.50
CA TRP A 50 8.85 -13.92 -0.18
C TRP A 50 10.38 -13.91 -0.25
N THR A 51 10.94 -13.24 -1.28
CA THR A 51 12.39 -13.14 -1.48
C THR A 51 13.04 -12.19 -0.47
N PHE A 52 12.46 -11.01 -0.29
CA PHE A 52 12.98 -9.96 0.59
C PHE A 52 13.02 -10.41 2.05
N LEU A 53 11.99 -11.17 2.46
CA LEU A 53 11.82 -11.61 3.84
C LEU A 53 12.29 -13.05 4.07
N ALA A 54 13.21 -13.56 3.24
CA ALA A 54 13.68 -14.95 3.28
C ALA A 54 14.29 -15.34 4.65
N THR A 55 14.86 -14.37 5.38
CA THR A 55 15.45 -14.62 6.71
C THR A 55 14.50 -14.31 7.86
N SER A 56 13.38 -13.62 7.59
CA SER A 56 12.37 -13.31 8.59
C SER A 56 11.00 -13.50 7.97
N PHE A 57 10.28 -14.51 8.43
CA PHE A 57 8.95 -14.80 7.91
C PHE A 57 7.96 -13.73 8.35
N VAL A 58 7.39 -13.01 7.37
CA VAL A 58 6.31 -12.05 7.61
C VAL A 58 5.06 -12.56 6.90
N PRO A 59 4.00 -12.90 7.64
CA PRO A 59 2.79 -13.44 7.02
C PRO A 59 2.14 -12.42 6.07
N HIS A 60 1.91 -12.86 4.83
CA HIS A 60 1.21 -12.05 3.83
C HIS A 60 0.40 -12.96 2.93
N LEU A 61 -0.65 -12.41 2.33
CA LEU A 61 -1.58 -13.15 1.49
C LEU A 61 -2.01 -12.29 0.31
N LEU A 62 -1.89 -12.86 -0.90
CA LEU A 62 -2.45 -12.27 -2.11
C LEU A 62 -3.92 -12.69 -2.24
N ILE A 63 -4.81 -11.71 -2.31
CA ILE A 63 -6.24 -11.94 -2.46
C ILE A 63 -6.63 -11.67 -3.90
N GLU A 64 -7.05 -12.71 -4.63
CA GLU A 64 -7.39 -12.61 -6.04
C GLU A 64 -8.80 -12.04 -6.27
N ASN A 65 -9.74 -12.32 -5.37
CA ASN A 65 -11.12 -11.85 -5.52
C ASN A 65 -11.78 -11.65 -4.17
N THR A 66 -12.02 -10.38 -3.81
CA THR A 66 -12.63 -10.02 -2.53
C THR A 66 -14.15 -10.13 -2.55
N LYS A 67 -14.80 -10.18 -3.73
CA LYS A 67 -16.25 -10.15 -3.84
C LYS A 67 -16.94 -11.45 -3.46
N ASN A 68 -16.23 -12.57 -3.51
CA ASN A 68 -16.78 -13.90 -3.24
C ASN A 68 -16.41 -14.45 -1.87
N ILE A 69 -15.87 -13.62 -0.98
CA ILE A 69 -15.30 -14.11 0.26
C ILE A 69 -16.08 -13.61 1.46
N THR A 70 -17.24 -14.20 1.71
CA THR A 70 -18.02 -13.93 2.92
C THR A 70 -17.48 -14.70 4.13
N ASP A 71 -16.99 -15.92 3.92
CA ASP A 71 -16.46 -16.76 5.01
C ASP A 71 -14.96 -16.62 5.23
N ALA A 72 -14.22 -16.15 4.22
CA ALA A 72 -12.79 -15.97 4.31
C ALA A 72 -12.37 -14.66 4.99
N GLN A 73 -13.29 -13.72 5.24
CA GLN A 73 -13.00 -12.50 6.00
C GLN A 73 -12.38 -12.81 7.36
N HIS A 74 -12.84 -13.88 8.01
CA HIS A 74 -12.29 -14.31 9.29
C HIS A 74 -10.88 -14.93 9.15
N ALA A 75 -10.60 -15.58 8.02
CA ALA A 75 -9.27 -16.15 7.77
C ALA A 75 -8.23 -15.07 7.46
N TRP A 76 -8.63 -13.96 6.83
CA TRP A 76 -7.70 -12.88 6.52
C TRP A 76 -7.45 -11.96 7.70
N SER A 77 -8.42 -11.78 8.60
CA SER A 77 -8.33 -10.79 9.66
C SER A 77 -7.08 -10.98 10.53
N ASN A 78 -6.55 -12.20 10.58
CA ASN A 78 -5.34 -12.54 11.33
C ASN A 78 -4.05 -12.41 10.52
N THR A 79 -4.16 -12.16 9.20
CA THR A 79 -2.97 -11.98 8.35
C THR A 79 -2.56 -10.51 8.35
N PRO A 80 -1.34 -10.18 8.80
CA PRO A 80 -0.94 -8.77 8.97
C PRO A 80 -0.82 -8.00 7.65
N ILE A 81 -0.48 -8.65 6.54
CA ILE A 81 -0.31 -8.00 5.25
C ILE A 81 -1.20 -8.68 4.22
N LEU A 82 -2.10 -7.90 3.62
CA LEU A 82 -2.95 -8.35 2.53
C LEU A 82 -2.66 -7.56 1.26
N ILE A 83 -2.55 -8.26 0.15
CA ILE A 83 -2.29 -7.69 -1.18
C ILE A 83 -3.53 -7.91 -2.03
N SER A 84 -4.08 -6.85 -2.63
CA SER A 84 -5.29 -6.94 -3.43
C SER A 84 -5.36 -5.84 -4.48
N CYS A 85 -6.18 -6.07 -5.50
CA CYS A 85 -6.54 -5.05 -6.50
C CYS A 85 -7.85 -4.35 -6.18
N ASP A 86 -8.41 -4.59 -4.99
CA ASP A 86 -9.65 -3.96 -4.52
C ASP A 86 -9.38 -2.97 -3.38
N PRO A 87 -10.28 -1.97 -3.18
CA PRO A 87 -10.13 -0.99 -2.10
C PRO A 87 -10.06 -1.63 -0.71
N PRO A 88 -9.39 -0.98 0.26
CA PRO A 88 -9.23 -1.54 1.59
C PRO A 88 -10.55 -1.65 2.34
N PRO A 89 -10.76 -2.75 3.09
CA PRO A 89 -11.89 -2.87 3.99
C PRO A 89 -11.70 -2.05 5.27
N ARG A 90 -12.73 -2.00 6.10
CA ARG A 90 -12.73 -1.16 7.31
C ARG A 90 -11.76 -1.58 8.40
N ASP A 91 -11.33 -2.83 8.41
CA ASP A 91 -10.46 -3.37 9.46
C ASP A 91 -8.96 -3.22 9.17
N ARG A 92 -8.60 -2.52 8.10
CA ARG A 92 -7.19 -2.30 7.73
C ARG A 92 -6.80 -0.86 8.00
N GLU A 93 -5.95 -0.67 9.01
CA GLU A 93 -5.53 0.66 9.47
C GLU A 93 -4.55 1.35 8.54
N VAL A 94 -3.70 0.59 7.86
CA VAL A 94 -2.69 1.11 6.94
C VAL A 94 -3.00 0.63 5.53
N CYS A 95 -3.07 1.56 4.59
CA CYS A 95 -3.22 1.27 3.17
C CYS A 95 -2.02 1.81 2.41
N ILE A 96 -1.33 0.95 1.66
CA ILE A 96 -0.28 1.35 0.74
C ILE A 96 -0.87 1.36 -0.67
N ASN A 97 -0.96 2.54 -1.28
CA ASN A 97 -1.56 2.70 -2.60
C ASN A 97 -0.51 2.60 -3.70
N LEU A 98 -0.63 1.57 -4.54
CA LEU A 98 0.25 1.36 -5.68
C LEU A 98 -0.48 1.49 -7.02
N THR A 99 -1.70 2.01 -7.01
CA THR A 99 -2.53 2.10 -8.23
C THR A 99 -2.09 3.20 -9.20
N GLY A 100 -1.33 4.17 -8.73
CA GLY A 100 -0.95 5.34 -9.52
C GLY A 100 -2.04 6.40 -9.61
N GLN A 101 -3.15 6.22 -8.90
CA GLN A 101 -4.27 7.16 -8.86
C GLN A 101 -4.63 7.52 -7.43
N ALA A 102 -5.15 8.73 -7.22
CA ALA A 102 -5.64 9.14 -5.92
C ALA A 102 -6.85 8.30 -5.52
N LEU A 103 -6.89 7.86 -4.26
CA LEU A 103 -8.02 7.12 -3.73
C LEU A 103 -9.13 8.08 -3.30
N ASP A 104 -10.36 7.60 -3.35
CA ASP A 104 -11.50 8.34 -2.79
C ASP A 104 -11.43 8.28 -1.27
N LEU A 105 -11.01 9.39 -0.66
CA LEU A 105 -10.81 9.46 0.78
C LEU A 105 -12.12 9.28 1.57
N THR A 106 -13.26 9.60 0.96
CA THR A 106 -14.55 9.40 1.63
C THR A 106 -14.90 7.94 1.78
N GLU A 107 -14.44 7.09 0.86
CA GLU A 107 -14.68 5.64 0.92
C GLU A 107 -13.79 4.95 1.94
N ILE A 108 -12.54 5.39 2.11
CA ILE A 108 -11.56 4.70 2.93
C ILE A 108 -11.39 5.28 4.34
N GLN A 109 -11.85 6.50 4.59
CA GLN A 109 -11.62 7.19 5.86
C GLN A 109 -12.26 6.51 7.09
N HIS A 110 -13.22 5.60 6.87
CA HIS A 110 -13.90 4.92 7.98
C HIS A 110 -13.09 3.81 8.65
N GLY A 111 -12.01 3.37 8.01
CA GLY A 111 -11.18 2.29 8.54
C GLY A 111 -9.70 2.54 8.39
N THR A 112 -9.30 3.28 7.36
CA THR A 112 -7.89 3.59 7.10
C THR A 112 -7.46 4.79 7.94
N LEU A 113 -6.47 4.57 8.81
CA LEU A 113 -5.90 5.63 9.64
C LEU A 113 -4.66 6.25 9.00
N HIS A 114 -3.95 5.52 8.17
CA HIS A 114 -2.72 5.96 7.52
C HIS A 114 -2.68 5.47 6.08
N LEU A 115 -2.72 6.41 5.16
CA LEU A 115 -2.58 6.15 3.73
C LEU A 115 -1.15 6.46 3.30
N ILE A 116 -0.48 5.51 2.66
CA ILE A 116 0.90 5.63 2.23
C ILE A 116 0.97 5.61 0.70
N GLU A 117 1.64 6.62 0.13
CA GLU A 117 1.95 6.71 -1.29
C GLU A 117 3.46 6.57 -1.47
N ILE A 118 3.88 5.78 -2.46
CA ILE A 118 5.29 5.59 -2.76
C ILE A 118 5.60 6.25 -4.10
N VAL A 119 6.53 7.19 -4.11
CA VAL A 119 6.96 7.88 -5.32
C VAL A 119 8.24 7.21 -5.82
N GLY A 120 8.14 6.52 -6.94
CA GLY A 120 9.29 5.89 -7.57
C GLY A 120 10.28 6.89 -8.14
N HIS A 121 11.44 6.39 -8.57
CA HIS A 121 12.56 7.24 -9.02
C HIS A 121 12.35 7.82 -10.43
N ASN A 122 11.55 7.18 -11.29
CA ASN A 122 11.41 7.64 -12.67
C ASN A 122 10.46 8.84 -12.80
N GLU A 123 10.60 9.59 -13.90
CA GLU A 123 9.84 10.83 -14.13
C GLU A 123 8.33 10.59 -14.29
N GLU A 124 7.92 9.47 -14.91
CA GLU A 124 6.51 9.15 -15.07
C GLU A 124 5.83 8.95 -13.71
N GLU A 125 6.47 8.23 -12.81
CA GLU A 125 5.96 8.01 -11.46
C GLU A 125 5.89 9.32 -10.68
N LYS A 126 6.88 10.20 -10.85
CA LYS A 126 6.89 11.51 -10.20
C LYS A 126 5.73 12.40 -10.70
N ILE A 127 5.46 12.38 -11.99
CA ILE A 127 4.36 13.16 -12.58
C ILE A 127 3.01 12.68 -12.02
N LEU A 128 2.78 11.36 -12.01
CA LEU A 128 1.56 10.77 -11.46
C LEU A 128 1.40 11.11 -9.98
N SER A 129 2.48 11.04 -9.22
CA SER A 129 2.46 11.32 -7.78
C SER A 129 2.15 12.77 -7.46
N ARG A 130 2.60 13.72 -8.30
CA ARG A 130 2.24 15.14 -8.14
C ARG A 130 0.75 15.36 -8.32
N GLN A 131 0.12 14.67 -9.28
CA GLN A 131 -1.32 14.74 -9.49
C GLN A 131 -2.09 14.17 -8.30
N VAL A 132 -1.63 13.04 -7.77
CA VAL A 132 -2.22 12.40 -6.58
C VAL A 132 -2.09 13.33 -5.36
N PHE A 133 -0.93 13.95 -5.17
CA PHE A 133 -0.68 14.89 -4.08
C PHE A 133 -1.66 16.07 -4.13
N LYS A 134 -1.84 16.65 -5.32
CA LYS A 134 -2.79 17.77 -5.50
C LYS A 134 -4.22 17.35 -5.21
N ALA A 135 -4.61 16.15 -5.59
CA ALA A 135 -5.95 15.63 -5.34
C ALA A 135 -6.22 15.50 -3.83
N TYR A 136 -5.25 15.02 -3.06
CA TYR A 136 -5.40 14.91 -1.61
C TYR A 136 -5.45 16.28 -0.93
N ARG A 137 -4.64 17.23 -1.38
CA ARG A 137 -4.69 18.61 -0.85
C ARG A 137 -6.03 19.26 -1.11
N ALA A 138 -6.65 18.99 -2.25
CA ALA A 138 -7.99 19.51 -2.58
C ALA A 138 -9.07 18.98 -1.63
N SER A 139 -8.81 17.88 -0.92
CA SER A 139 -9.70 17.29 0.09
C SER A 139 -9.40 17.78 1.52
N ASP A 140 -8.69 18.89 1.68
CA ASP A 140 -8.31 19.52 2.95
C ASP A 140 -7.39 18.65 3.84
N ILE A 141 -6.69 17.69 3.24
CA ILE A 141 -5.69 16.89 3.96
C ILE A 141 -4.31 17.28 3.45
N GLU A 142 -3.42 17.71 4.35
CA GLU A 142 -2.04 18.05 4.00
C GLU A 142 -1.17 16.81 4.11
N PRO A 143 -0.72 16.23 2.97
CA PRO A 143 0.17 15.06 3.03
C PRO A 143 1.55 15.42 3.56
N THR A 144 2.18 14.48 4.26
CA THR A 144 3.56 14.59 4.72
C THR A 144 4.48 13.92 3.71
N VAL A 145 5.64 14.51 3.44
CA VAL A 145 6.62 13.97 2.50
C VAL A 145 7.86 13.50 3.26
N HIS A 146 8.26 12.25 3.00
CA HIS A 146 9.45 11.64 3.57
C HIS A 146 10.42 11.26 2.45
N LYS A 147 11.69 11.63 2.59
CA LYS A 147 12.74 11.23 1.65
C LYS A 147 13.48 10.01 2.20
N ILE A 148 13.66 9.03 1.35
CA ILE A 148 14.36 7.79 1.71
C ILE A 148 15.43 7.40 0.69
#